data_08e90229f7605de1f84981d04b81ef44
#
_entry.id   08e90229f7605de1f84981d04b81ef44
#
_cell.length_a   1.000
_cell.length_b   1.000
_cell.length_c   1.000
_cell.angle_alpha   90.00
_cell.angle_beta   90.00
_cell.angle_gamma   90.00
#
_symmetry.space_group_name_H-M   'P 1'
#
loop_
_entity.id
_entity.type
_entity.pdbx_description
1 polymer ?
#
loop_
_entity_poly.entity_id
_entity_poly.type
_entity_poly.pdbx_seq_one_letter_code
_entity_poly.pdbx_strand_id
1 'polypeptide(L)'
;MNIVETLSNLLQQTAFFHLTPGNYLMILVALVFLYLGIAKGFEPLLMVPIAFGMLLVNIYPDIMLSPEKSINGTGGLLWYFFRLDEWTILPSLIFLGVGAQTDFSPLIANPISFLLGAAAQFGIYAAYFIAIFLGFNGAAAAAISIIGGADGPTSIFLCNKLGQTALLGPIAVAAYSYMSLVPIIQPPIMRALTTKEERMCKMEQLRPVSKLEKILFPIVVTIVVCLILPTTAPLVGMLMLGNLFKEPGVVKQLTDTAANAMMYIVVILLGTSVGATTSAEAFLNVNTLKIVFLGLVAFAFGTAAGVLLGKVMYYASGKKINPLIGSAGVSAVPMAARVSQKVGAESDPTNFLLMHAMGPNVAGVIGTAVAAGIFMAVFGVK
;
A
#
# COMPACT_ATOMS: atom_id res chain seq x y z
N MET A 1 53.87 -9.56 -0.54
CA MET A 1 52.50 -10.02 -0.26
C MET A 1 52.48 -11.51 -0.46
N ASN A 2 52.24 -12.30 0.57
CA ASN A 2 52.23 -13.75 0.49
C ASN A 2 50.93 -14.22 -0.16
N ILE A 3 50.97 -14.97 -1.25
CA ILE A 3 49.77 -15.42 -1.98
C ILE A 3 48.83 -16.22 -1.09
N VAL A 4 49.37 -17.02 -0.19
CA VAL A 4 48.60 -17.82 0.79
C VAL A 4 47.86 -16.92 1.77
N GLU A 5 48.50 -15.86 2.25
CA GLU A 5 47.92 -14.88 3.17
C GLU A 5 46.84 -14.05 2.46
N THR A 6 47.02 -13.67 1.21
CA THR A 6 46.02 -12.98 0.39
C THR A 6 44.82 -13.86 0.12
N LEU A 7 45.00 -15.14 -0.20
CA LEU A 7 43.92 -16.10 -0.40
C LEU A 7 43.15 -16.37 0.92
N SER A 8 43.88 -16.51 2.02
CA SER A 8 43.23 -16.64 3.35
C SER A 8 42.37 -15.43 3.71
N ASN A 9 42.91 -14.22 3.47
CA ASN A 9 42.18 -12.98 3.72
C ASN A 9 40.93 -12.84 2.80
N LEU A 10 41.04 -13.23 1.54
CA LEU A 10 39.93 -13.27 0.60
C LEU A 10 38.83 -14.27 1.07
N LEU A 11 39.24 -15.45 1.49
CA LEU A 11 38.30 -16.43 2.03
C LEU A 11 37.57 -15.91 3.30
N GLN A 12 38.33 -15.29 4.22
CA GLN A 12 37.77 -14.71 5.45
C GLN A 12 36.85 -13.53 5.18
N GLN A 13 36.99 -12.82 4.05
CA GLN A 13 36.09 -11.74 3.65
C GLN A 13 34.80 -12.25 2.99
N THR A 14 34.67 -13.55 2.70
CA THR A 14 33.44 -14.09 2.16
C THR A 14 32.30 -14.03 3.17
N ALA A 15 31.10 -13.73 2.71
CA ALA A 15 29.91 -13.65 3.56
C ALA A 15 29.64 -14.94 4.36
N PHE A 16 30.08 -16.11 3.84
CA PHE A 16 29.89 -17.41 4.49
C PHE A 16 30.43 -17.48 5.94
N PHE A 17 31.46 -16.73 6.28
CA PHE A 17 32.06 -16.72 7.62
C PHE A 17 31.42 -15.71 8.56
N HIS A 18 30.58 -14.79 8.05
CA HIS A 18 30.01 -13.68 8.83
C HIS A 18 28.49 -13.81 8.98
N LEU A 19 27.82 -14.64 8.17
CA LEU A 19 26.38 -14.81 8.22
C LEU A 19 25.93 -15.68 9.39
N THR A 20 24.88 -15.21 10.08
CA THR A 20 24.19 -15.97 11.11
C THR A 20 23.17 -16.93 10.52
N PRO A 21 22.68 -17.96 11.27
CA PRO A 21 21.57 -18.79 10.81
C PRO A 21 20.32 -17.99 10.45
N GLY A 22 20.08 -16.86 11.13
CA GLY A 22 18.98 -15.93 10.80
C GLY A 22 19.13 -15.32 9.42
N ASN A 23 20.35 -14.94 9.00
CA ASN A 23 20.58 -14.41 7.66
C ASN A 23 20.26 -15.46 6.57
N TYR A 24 20.67 -16.72 6.77
CA TYR A 24 20.34 -17.81 5.83
C TYR A 24 18.83 -18.05 5.73
N LEU A 25 18.12 -17.97 6.86
CA LEU A 25 16.66 -18.05 6.86
C LEU A 25 16.03 -16.89 6.08
N MET A 26 16.51 -15.66 6.28
CA MET A 26 16.01 -14.49 5.56
C MET A 26 16.36 -14.51 4.07
N ILE A 27 17.50 -15.07 3.68
CA ILE A 27 17.81 -15.33 2.27
C ILE A 27 16.77 -16.29 1.66
N LEU A 28 16.43 -17.37 2.38
CA LEU A 28 15.37 -18.29 1.94
C LEU A 28 14.02 -17.58 1.81
N VAL A 29 13.65 -16.74 2.78
CA VAL A 29 12.42 -15.93 2.72
C VAL A 29 12.43 -15.00 1.51
N ALA A 30 13.56 -14.33 1.23
CA ALA A 30 13.72 -13.48 0.06
C ALA A 30 13.54 -14.27 -1.25
N LEU A 31 14.09 -15.48 -1.35
CA LEU A 31 13.92 -16.37 -2.52
C LEU A 31 12.47 -16.79 -2.69
N VAL A 32 11.74 -17.06 -1.60
CA VAL A 32 10.30 -17.36 -1.65
C VAL A 32 9.52 -16.15 -2.18
N PHE A 33 9.82 -14.93 -1.71
CA PHE A 33 9.16 -13.71 -2.21
C PHE A 33 9.50 -13.42 -3.68
N LEU A 34 10.74 -13.64 -4.11
CA LEU A 34 11.10 -13.58 -5.53
C LEU A 34 10.30 -14.58 -6.35
N TYR A 35 10.17 -15.83 -5.88
CA TYR A 35 9.34 -16.83 -6.55
C TYR A 35 7.88 -16.39 -6.65
N LEU A 36 7.30 -15.85 -5.57
CA LEU A 36 5.92 -15.35 -5.57
C LEU A 36 5.74 -14.18 -6.54
N GLY A 37 6.67 -13.24 -6.56
CA GLY A 37 6.62 -12.11 -7.49
C GLY A 37 6.81 -12.54 -8.95
N ILE A 38 7.82 -13.35 -9.25
CA ILE A 38 8.19 -13.70 -10.63
C ILE A 38 7.30 -14.81 -11.19
N ALA A 39 7.14 -15.93 -10.47
CA ALA A 39 6.44 -17.11 -10.99
C ALA A 39 4.92 -17.07 -10.76
N LYS A 40 4.47 -16.41 -9.68
CA LYS A 40 3.04 -16.31 -9.34
C LYS A 40 2.43 -14.96 -9.73
N GLY A 41 3.23 -13.98 -10.12
CA GLY A 41 2.76 -12.66 -10.52
C GLY A 41 2.16 -11.82 -9.37
N PHE A 42 2.60 -12.06 -8.14
CA PHE A 42 2.11 -11.33 -6.96
C PHE A 42 2.80 -9.97 -6.90
N GLU A 43 2.09 -8.92 -7.35
CA GLU A 43 2.59 -7.53 -7.40
C GLU A 43 4.08 -7.42 -7.79
N PRO A 44 4.46 -7.92 -8.99
CA PRO A 44 5.87 -8.09 -9.34
C PRO A 44 6.66 -6.78 -9.31
N LEU A 45 6.01 -5.65 -9.62
CA LEU A 45 6.66 -4.33 -9.61
C LEU A 45 7.19 -3.92 -8.23
N LEU A 46 6.55 -4.36 -7.16
CA LEU A 46 6.96 -4.06 -5.78
C LEU A 46 7.65 -5.25 -5.12
N MET A 47 7.09 -6.45 -5.28
CA MET A 47 7.60 -7.65 -4.60
C MET A 47 9.03 -7.99 -5.02
N VAL A 48 9.37 -7.85 -6.31
CA VAL A 48 10.71 -8.19 -6.81
C VAL A 48 11.78 -7.26 -6.21
N PRO A 49 11.69 -5.92 -6.28
CA PRO A 49 12.70 -5.06 -5.68
C PRO A 49 12.74 -5.18 -4.14
N ILE A 50 11.61 -5.36 -3.45
CA ILE A 50 11.59 -5.60 -2.00
C ILE A 50 12.35 -6.89 -1.65
N ALA A 51 12.02 -8.00 -2.31
CA ALA A 51 12.67 -9.28 -2.06
C ALA A 51 14.17 -9.25 -2.39
N PHE A 52 14.55 -8.50 -3.43
CA PHE A 52 15.96 -8.35 -3.78
C PHE A 52 16.72 -7.47 -2.77
N GLY A 53 16.12 -6.40 -2.28
CA GLY A 53 16.67 -5.59 -1.18
C GLY A 53 16.85 -6.41 0.11
N MET A 54 15.85 -7.24 0.46
CA MET A 54 15.93 -8.22 1.56
C MET A 54 17.10 -9.21 1.36
N LEU A 55 17.27 -9.73 0.14
CA LEU A 55 18.37 -10.61 -0.19
C LEU A 55 19.72 -9.92 0.04
N LEU A 56 19.90 -8.70 -0.49
CA LEU A 56 21.14 -7.95 -0.40
C LEU A 56 21.55 -7.65 1.05
N VAL A 57 20.63 -7.16 1.90
CA VAL A 57 20.96 -6.80 3.29
C VAL A 57 21.31 -8.02 4.14
N ASN A 58 20.74 -9.20 3.83
CA ASN A 58 21.03 -10.42 4.56
C ASN A 58 22.31 -11.13 4.07
N ILE A 59 22.83 -10.79 2.88
CA ILE A 59 24.14 -11.21 2.41
C ILE A 59 25.22 -10.22 2.84
N TYR A 60 24.96 -8.91 2.73
CA TYR A 60 25.89 -7.83 3.00
C TYR A 60 25.21 -6.70 3.80
N PRO A 61 25.14 -6.80 5.14
CA PRO A 61 24.46 -5.81 5.99
C PRO A 61 24.99 -4.38 5.84
N ASP A 62 26.28 -4.21 5.52
CA ASP A 62 26.91 -2.90 5.36
C ASP A 62 26.34 -2.07 4.20
N ILE A 63 25.55 -2.69 3.31
CA ILE A 63 24.81 -1.96 2.27
C ILE A 63 23.80 -0.94 2.86
N MET A 64 23.42 -1.13 4.14
CA MET A 64 22.55 -0.23 4.92
C MET A 64 23.31 0.53 6.02
N LEU A 65 24.65 0.48 6.03
CA LEU A 65 25.47 1.15 7.04
C LEU A 65 25.32 2.68 6.93
N SER A 66 25.09 3.36 8.06
CA SER A 66 25.07 4.83 8.07
C SER A 66 26.48 5.42 7.89
N PRO A 67 26.60 6.62 7.31
CA PRO A 67 27.91 7.28 7.16
C PRO A 67 28.69 7.43 8.47
N GLU A 68 27.99 7.65 9.58
CA GLU A 68 28.57 7.83 10.92
C GLU A 68 29.26 6.54 11.44
N LYS A 69 28.79 5.38 11.00
CA LYS A 69 29.34 4.06 11.37
C LYS A 69 30.36 3.54 10.37
N SER A 70 30.48 4.19 9.21
CA SER A 70 31.41 3.80 8.16
C SER A 70 32.81 4.35 8.42
N ILE A 71 33.83 3.51 8.20
CA ILE A 71 35.25 3.88 8.36
C ILE A 71 35.63 5.06 7.43
N ASN A 72 35.02 5.14 6.25
CA ASN A 72 35.33 6.16 5.24
C ASN A 72 34.37 7.34 5.25
N GLY A 73 33.43 7.43 6.22
CA GLY A 73 32.41 8.48 6.28
C GLY A 73 31.37 8.41 5.12
N THR A 74 31.36 7.33 4.35
CA THR A 74 30.35 7.09 3.29
C THR A 74 29.42 5.97 3.70
N GLY A 75 28.12 6.19 3.62
CA GLY A 75 27.12 5.17 3.92
C GLY A 75 27.00 4.11 2.82
N GLY A 76 26.30 3.03 3.14
CA GLY A 76 25.93 2.01 2.16
C GLY A 76 24.93 2.54 1.14
N LEU A 77 24.90 1.95 -0.06
CA LEU A 77 24.06 2.43 -1.16
C LEU A 77 22.58 2.51 -0.77
N LEU A 78 22.03 1.43 -0.18
CA LEU A 78 20.61 1.35 0.14
C LEU A 78 20.25 2.24 1.35
N TRP A 79 21.22 2.62 2.19
CA TRP A 79 21.01 3.61 3.22
C TRP A 79 20.61 4.98 2.64
N TYR A 80 21.25 5.42 1.55
CA TYR A 80 20.87 6.69 0.89
C TYR A 80 19.49 6.62 0.25
N PHE A 81 19.10 5.48 -0.35
CA PHE A 81 17.75 5.29 -0.87
C PHE A 81 16.73 5.32 0.25
N PHE A 82 17.05 4.67 1.37
CA PHE A 82 16.19 4.65 2.56
C PHE A 82 15.98 6.04 3.16
N ARG A 83 16.97 6.94 3.10
CA ARG A 83 16.81 8.33 3.55
C ARG A 83 15.74 9.08 2.75
N LEU A 84 15.56 8.79 1.47
CA LEU A 84 14.47 9.35 0.67
C LEU A 84 13.10 8.86 1.15
N ASP A 85 13.02 7.63 1.67
CA ASP A 85 11.82 7.11 2.32
C ASP A 85 11.55 7.80 3.66
N GLU A 86 12.58 7.94 4.51
CA GLU A 86 12.47 8.62 5.80
C GLU A 86 12.04 10.09 5.64
N TRP A 87 12.52 10.75 4.62
CA TRP A 87 12.10 12.12 4.27
C TRP A 87 10.73 12.17 3.62
N THR A 88 10.07 11.02 3.46
CA THR A 88 8.75 10.89 2.84
C THR A 88 8.65 11.35 1.38
N ILE A 89 9.79 11.47 0.70
CA ILE A 89 9.86 11.87 -0.71
C ILE A 89 9.29 10.78 -1.61
N LEU A 90 9.79 9.53 -1.45
CA LEU A 90 9.37 8.43 -2.33
C LEU A 90 7.88 8.10 -2.20
N PRO A 91 7.28 7.98 -1.00
CA PRO A 91 5.83 7.77 -0.87
C PRO A 91 5.00 8.87 -1.55
N SER A 92 5.39 10.14 -1.39
CA SER A 92 4.69 11.27 -2.01
C SER A 92 4.76 11.22 -3.54
N LEU A 93 5.91 10.85 -4.11
CA LEU A 93 6.07 10.68 -5.56
C LEU A 93 5.29 9.48 -6.10
N ILE A 94 5.14 8.40 -5.32
CA ILE A 94 4.23 7.29 -5.69
C ILE A 94 2.80 7.80 -5.81
N PHE A 95 2.33 8.61 -4.86
CA PHE A 95 0.99 9.20 -4.93
C PHE A 95 0.80 10.08 -6.16
N LEU A 96 1.83 10.84 -6.57
CA LEU A 96 1.81 11.59 -7.83
C LEU A 96 1.62 10.64 -9.04
N GLY A 97 2.39 9.58 -9.11
CA GLY A 97 2.29 8.58 -10.17
C GLY A 97 0.94 7.87 -10.20
N VAL A 98 0.45 7.44 -9.03
CA VAL A 98 -0.89 6.83 -8.87
C VAL A 98 -1.98 7.80 -9.34
N GLY A 99 -1.90 9.08 -8.99
CA GLY A 99 -2.83 10.11 -9.45
C GLY A 99 -2.86 10.26 -10.96
N ALA A 100 -1.68 10.24 -11.61
CA ALA A 100 -1.56 10.30 -13.06
C ALA A 100 -2.12 9.05 -13.77
N GLN A 101 -2.08 7.88 -13.12
CA GLN A 101 -2.65 6.63 -13.65
C GLN A 101 -4.15 6.51 -13.38
N THR A 102 -4.65 7.11 -12.30
CA THR A 102 -6.02 6.89 -11.79
C THR A 102 -7.06 7.64 -12.61
N ASP A 103 -8.20 7.01 -12.85
CA ASP A 103 -9.42 7.63 -13.39
C ASP A 103 -10.45 7.79 -12.25
N PHE A 104 -10.71 9.03 -11.86
CA PHE A 104 -11.70 9.35 -10.83
C PHE A 104 -13.13 9.48 -11.37
N SER A 105 -13.36 9.32 -12.68
CA SER A 105 -14.69 9.44 -13.28
C SER A 105 -15.74 8.56 -12.59
N PRO A 106 -15.50 7.29 -12.23
CA PRO A 106 -16.49 6.47 -11.53
C PRO A 106 -16.91 7.05 -10.17
N LEU A 107 -15.98 7.66 -9.45
CA LEU A 107 -16.23 8.31 -8.16
C LEU A 107 -17.02 9.62 -8.35
N ILE A 108 -16.67 10.42 -9.33
CA ILE A 108 -17.38 11.67 -9.69
C ILE A 108 -18.81 11.37 -10.16
N ALA A 109 -18.98 10.32 -10.98
CA ALA A 109 -20.27 9.89 -11.46
C ALA A 109 -21.21 9.41 -10.37
N ASN A 110 -20.67 8.75 -9.33
CA ASN A 110 -21.41 8.23 -8.20
C ASN A 110 -20.75 8.61 -6.85
N PRO A 111 -20.93 9.82 -6.34
CA PRO A 111 -20.28 10.28 -5.10
C PRO A 111 -20.63 9.46 -3.85
N ILE A 112 -21.77 8.74 -3.84
CA ILE A 112 -22.14 7.86 -2.72
C ILE A 112 -21.10 6.77 -2.48
N SER A 113 -20.32 6.41 -3.52
CA SER A 113 -19.21 5.47 -3.41
C SER A 113 -18.10 5.92 -2.44
N PHE A 114 -18.00 7.22 -2.11
CA PHE A 114 -17.13 7.70 -1.02
C PHE A 114 -17.45 7.01 0.32
N LEU A 115 -18.72 6.76 0.60
CA LEU A 115 -19.14 6.11 1.85
C LEU A 115 -18.62 4.67 1.93
N LEU A 116 -18.54 3.95 0.80
CA LEU A 116 -18.00 2.60 0.76
C LEU A 116 -16.46 2.60 0.97
N GLY A 117 -15.77 3.58 0.39
CA GLY A 117 -14.35 3.81 0.67
C GLY A 117 -14.11 4.14 2.15
N ALA A 118 -14.93 5.03 2.73
CA ALA A 118 -14.85 5.36 4.16
C ALA A 118 -15.12 4.15 5.07
N ALA A 119 -16.11 3.31 4.72
CA ALA A 119 -16.41 2.10 5.50
C ALA A 119 -15.25 1.11 5.53
N ALA A 120 -14.53 0.96 4.43
CA ALA A 120 -13.37 0.07 4.40
C ALA A 120 -12.24 0.54 5.33
N GLN A 121 -12.15 1.85 5.64
CA GLN A 121 -11.18 2.37 6.63
C GLN A 121 -11.47 1.87 8.05
N PHE A 122 -12.64 1.29 8.32
CA PHE A 122 -12.92 0.63 9.58
C PHE A 122 -11.88 -0.46 9.91
N GLY A 123 -11.31 -1.11 8.88
CA GLY A 123 -10.19 -2.04 9.04
C GLY A 123 -8.96 -1.40 9.69
N ILE A 124 -8.64 -0.14 9.35
CA ILE A 124 -7.53 0.62 9.94
C ILE A 124 -7.80 0.87 11.43
N TYR A 125 -8.98 1.40 11.76
CA TYR A 125 -9.28 1.73 13.16
C TYR A 125 -9.45 0.49 14.04
N ALA A 126 -10.05 -0.60 13.51
CA ALA A 126 -10.10 -1.88 14.21
C ALA A 126 -8.68 -2.41 14.49
N ALA A 127 -7.79 -2.37 13.49
CA ALA A 127 -6.40 -2.78 13.66
C ALA A 127 -5.66 -1.94 14.70
N TYR A 128 -5.92 -0.64 14.76
CA TYR A 128 -5.35 0.24 15.78
C TYR A 128 -5.66 -0.25 17.19
N PHE A 129 -6.94 -0.49 17.50
CA PHE A 129 -7.34 -0.97 18.83
C PHE A 129 -6.81 -2.37 19.13
N ILE A 130 -6.76 -3.27 18.14
CA ILE A 130 -6.19 -4.61 18.31
C ILE A 130 -4.68 -4.51 18.56
N ALA A 131 -3.96 -3.61 17.88
CA ALA A 131 -2.53 -3.38 18.09
C ALA A 131 -2.23 -2.87 19.51
N ILE A 132 -3.03 -1.93 20.02
CA ILE A 132 -2.96 -1.48 21.43
C ILE A 132 -3.17 -2.66 22.38
N PHE A 133 -4.19 -3.49 22.14
CA PHE A 133 -4.45 -4.67 22.96
C PHE A 133 -3.31 -5.70 22.94
N LEU A 134 -2.59 -5.83 21.80
CA LEU A 134 -1.40 -6.67 21.68
C LEU A 134 -0.13 -6.07 22.33
N GLY A 135 -0.22 -4.88 22.95
CA GLY A 135 0.83 -4.24 23.70
C GLY A 135 1.74 -3.29 22.90
N PHE A 136 1.35 -2.88 21.69
CA PHE A 136 2.04 -1.80 20.98
C PHE A 136 1.68 -0.44 21.58
N ASN A 137 2.64 0.49 21.58
CA ASN A 137 2.34 1.88 21.94
C ASN A 137 1.47 2.55 20.87
N GLY A 138 0.84 3.69 21.19
CA GLY A 138 -0.11 4.35 20.32
C GLY A 138 0.45 4.71 18.94
N ALA A 139 1.68 5.22 18.87
CA ALA A 139 2.32 5.59 17.61
C ALA A 139 2.65 4.34 16.74
N ALA A 140 3.16 3.28 17.36
CA ALA A 140 3.41 2.00 16.69
C ALA A 140 2.09 1.37 16.21
N ALA A 141 1.05 1.37 17.05
CA ALA A 141 -0.28 0.86 16.71
C ALA A 141 -0.88 1.63 15.51
N ALA A 142 -0.74 2.96 15.47
CA ALA A 142 -1.18 3.78 14.35
C ALA A 142 -0.42 3.44 13.05
N ALA A 143 0.91 3.33 13.11
CA ALA A 143 1.73 2.95 11.97
C ALA A 143 1.35 1.56 11.41
N ILE A 144 1.15 0.57 12.28
CA ILE A 144 0.75 -0.80 11.92
C ILE A 144 -0.67 -0.80 11.32
N SER A 145 -1.58 -0.03 11.87
CA SER A 145 -3.00 -0.09 11.51
C SER A 145 -3.29 0.28 10.06
N ILE A 146 -2.49 1.15 9.45
CA ILE A 146 -2.63 1.57 8.04
C ILE A 146 -2.58 0.39 7.06
N ILE A 147 -1.92 -0.71 7.43
CA ILE A 147 -1.92 -1.96 6.64
C ILE A 147 -3.36 -2.38 6.29
N GLY A 148 -4.32 -2.13 7.19
CA GLY A 148 -5.73 -2.44 6.97
C GLY A 148 -6.38 -1.69 5.80
N GLY A 149 -5.82 -0.57 5.38
CA GLY A 149 -6.21 0.17 4.17
C GLY A 149 -5.69 -0.43 2.87
N ALA A 150 -4.77 -1.41 2.95
CA ALA A 150 -4.06 -1.99 1.80
C ALA A 150 -3.34 -0.92 0.95
N ASP A 151 -2.63 -0.02 1.62
CA ASP A 151 -1.90 1.09 1.02
C ASP A 151 -0.45 1.10 1.54
N GLY A 152 0.45 0.50 0.76
CA GLY A 152 1.87 0.38 1.10
C GLY A 152 2.56 1.74 1.27
N PRO A 153 2.46 2.66 0.31
CA PRO A 153 3.07 3.99 0.41
C PRO A 153 2.60 4.78 1.62
N THR A 154 1.30 4.78 1.94
CA THR A 154 0.76 5.45 3.14
C THR A 154 1.26 4.80 4.42
N SER A 155 1.41 3.47 4.44
CA SER A 155 1.96 2.74 5.60
C SER A 155 3.40 3.16 5.90
N ILE A 156 4.24 3.28 4.87
CA ILE A 156 5.63 3.77 4.97
C ILE A 156 5.64 5.23 5.42
N PHE A 157 4.82 6.06 4.79
CA PHE A 157 4.72 7.49 5.10
C PHE A 157 4.38 7.72 6.59
N LEU A 158 3.32 7.09 7.08
CA LEU A 158 2.89 7.27 8.47
C LEU A 158 3.90 6.67 9.46
N CYS A 159 4.48 5.52 9.16
CA CYS A 159 5.51 4.88 9.96
C CYS A 159 6.70 5.81 10.19
N ASN A 160 7.18 6.47 9.13
CA ASN A 160 8.27 7.44 9.21
C ASN A 160 7.85 8.71 9.96
N LYS A 161 6.69 9.27 9.65
CA LYS A 161 6.17 10.48 10.32
C LYS A 161 5.97 10.31 11.83
N LEU A 162 5.59 9.11 12.27
CA LEU A 162 5.45 8.77 13.68
C LEU A 162 6.77 8.31 14.34
N GLY A 163 7.90 8.35 13.63
CA GLY A 163 9.21 7.94 14.14
C GLY A 163 9.34 6.45 14.47
N GLN A 164 8.52 5.60 13.84
CA GLN A 164 8.50 4.14 14.05
C GLN A 164 9.38 3.38 13.05
N THR A 165 10.53 3.93 12.70
CA THR A 165 11.43 3.41 11.64
C THR A 165 11.87 1.96 11.87
N ALA A 166 11.98 1.51 13.13
CA ALA A 166 12.29 0.12 13.47
C ALA A 166 11.19 -0.88 13.00
N LEU A 167 9.95 -0.42 12.81
CA LEU A 167 8.83 -1.25 12.35
C LEU A 167 8.62 -1.15 10.83
N LEU A 168 9.38 -0.31 10.14
CA LEU A 168 9.16 -0.01 8.73
C LEU A 168 9.24 -1.26 7.85
N GLY A 169 10.27 -2.08 8.02
CA GLY A 169 10.45 -3.32 7.27
C GLY A 169 9.27 -4.28 7.43
N PRO A 170 8.93 -4.70 8.66
CA PRO A 170 7.75 -5.53 8.91
C PRO A 170 6.44 -4.96 8.39
N ILE A 171 6.18 -3.66 8.58
CA ILE A 171 4.97 -2.98 8.12
C ILE A 171 4.89 -2.98 6.59
N ALA A 172 5.98 -2.61 5.92
CA ALA A 172 6.01 -2.53 4.47
C ALA A 172 5.85 -3.90 3.81
N VAL A 173 6.60 -4.90 4.29
CA VAL A 173 6.46 -6.29 3.80
C VAL A 173 5.05 -6.81 4.00
N ALA A 174 4.44 -6.57 5.17
CA ALA A 174 3.05 -6.96 5.42
C ALA A 174 2.09 -6.23 4.46
N ALA A 175 2.18 -4.90 4.34
CA ALA A 175 1.29 -4.09 3.51
C ALA A 175 1.32 -4.53 2.04
N TYR A 176 2.51 -4.68 1.46
CA TYR A 176 2.65 -5.10 0.05
C TYR A 176 2.28 -6.57 -0.17
N SER A 177 2.59 -7.46 0.80
CA SER A 177 2.16 -8.86 0.72
C SER A 177 0.63 -8.97 0.71
N TYR A 178 -0.07 -8.21 1.56
CA TYR A 178 -1.55 -8.23 1.59
C TYR A 178 -2.17 -7.61 0.35
N MET A 179 -1.59 -6.56 -0.21
CA MET A 179 -2.01 -6.05 -1.52
C MET A 179 -1.98 -7.16 -2.58
N SER A 180 -0.92 -7.96 -2.61
CA SER A 180 -0.79 -9.10 -3.54
C SER A 180 -1.79 -10.22 -3.26
N LEU A 181 -2.19 -10.40 -2.00
CA LEU A 181 -3.11 -11.45 -1.57
C LEU A 181 -4.60 -11.04 -1.65
N VAL A 182 -4.91 -9.83 -2.05
CA VAL A 182 -6.29 -9.33 -2.27
C VAL A 182 -7.16 -10.34 -3.02
N PRO A 183 -6.72 -10.93 -4.17
CA PRO A 183 -7.53 -11.89 -4.92
C PRO A 183 -7.80 -13.20 -4.18
N ILE A 184 -7.08 -13.48 -3.11
CA ILE A 184 -7.22 -14.71 -2.29
C ILE A 184 -8.04 -14.42 -1.04
N ILE A 185 -7.79 -13.29 -0.36
CA ILE A 185 -8.39 -12.96 0.94
C ILE A 185 -9.81 -12.44 0.79
N GLN A 186 -10.08 -11.57 -0.19
CA GLN A 186 -11.40 -10.94 -0.33
C GLN A 186 -12.52 -11.90 -0.75
N PRO A 187 -12.36 -12.78 -1.75
CA PRO A 187 -13.48 -13.58 -2.25
C PRO A 187 -14.18 -14.46 -1.19
N PRO A 188 -13.48 -15.15 -0.27
CA PRO A 188 -14.14 -15.89 0.81
C PRO A 188 -15.02 -15.01 1.70
N ILE A 189 -14.52 -13.82 2.07
CA ILE A 189 -15.23 -12.85 2.92
C ILE A 189 -16.47 -12.33 2.20
N MET A 190 -16.32 -11.96 0.93
CA MET A 190 -17.41 -11.46 0.09
C MET A 190 -18.52 -12.49 -0.05
N ARG A 191 -18.17 -13.75 -0.32
CA ARG A 191 -19.14 -14.84 -0.45
C ARG A 191 -19.83 -15.17 0.87
N ALA A 192 -19.11 -15.12 1.98
CA ALA A 192 -19.66 -15.38 3.32
C ALA A 192 -20.67 -14.31 3.75
N LEU A 193 -20.45 -13.04 3.36
CA LEU A 193 -21.27 -11.91 3.77
C LEU A 193 -22.40 -11.58 2.81
N THR A 194 -22.45 -12.17 1.60
CA THR A 194 -23.46 -11.86 0.59
C THR A 194 -24.20 -13.12 0.12
N THR A 195 -25.49 -12.96 -0.15
CA THR A 195 -26.30 -14.02 -0.79
C THR A 195 -26.07 -14.04 -2.30
N LYS A 196 -26.47 -15.12 -2.96
CA LYS A 196 -26.39 -15.21 -4.43
C LYS A 196 -27.22 -14.13 -5.11
N GLU A 197 -28.42 -13.84 -4.60
CA GLU A 197 -29.29 -12.79 -5.13
C GLU A 197 -28.62 -11.41 -5.04
N GLU A 198 -28.02 -11.08 -3.90
CA GLU A 198 -27.28 -9.82 -3.72
C GLU A 198 -26.13 -9.68 -4.70
N ARG A 199 -25.38 -10.78 -4.97
CA ARG A 199 -24.27 -10.78 -5.94
C ARG A 199 -24.72 -10.63 -7.40
N MET A 200 -25.93 -11.08 -7.71
CA MET A 200 -26.52 -10.96 -9.06
C MET A 200 -27.16 -9.59 -9.33
N CYS A 201 -27.21 -8.70 -8.33
CA CYS A 201 -27.72 -7.35 -8.52
C CYS A 201 -26.96 -6.62 -9.61
N LYS A 202 -27.67 -6.22 -10.69
CA LYS A 202 -27.12 -5.41 -11.79
C LYS A 202 -27.28 -3.94 -11.44
N MET A 203 -26.20 -3.19 -11.68
CA MET A 203 -26.21 -1.74 -11.46
C MET A 203 -26.47 -1.00 -12.77
N GLU A 204 -27.20 0.10 -12.70
CA GLU A 204 -27.43 0.98 -13.84
C GLU A 204 -26.11 1.63 -14.31
N GLN A 205 -25.98 1.90 -15.60
CA GLN A 205 -24.79 2.52 -16.16
C GLN A 205 -24.49 3.87 -15.48
N LEU A 206 -23.22 4.12 -15.19
CA LEU A 206 -22.77 5.39 -14.62
C LEU A 206 -23.05 6.55 -15.61
N ARG A 207 -23.44 7.71 -15.06
CA ARG A 207 -23.59 8.91 -15.87
C ARG A 207 -22.25 9.32 -16.51
N PRO A 208 -22.27 9.94 -17.69
CA PRO A 208 -21.07 10.54 -18.26
C PRO A 208 -20.60 11.71 -17.39
N VAL A 209 -19.29 11.83 -17.22
CA VAL A 209 -18.64 12.91 -16.48
C VAL A 209 -18.05 13.90 -17.46
N SER A 210 -18.35 15.18 -17.27
CA SER A 210 -17.84 16.25 -18.12
C SER A 210 -16.34 16.50 -17.89
N LYS A 211 -15.66 17.04 -18.89
CA LYS A 211 -14.25 17.40 -18.78
C LYS A 211 -14.00 18.43 -17.65
N LEU A 212 -14.93 19.35 -17.46
CA LEU A 212 -14.83 20.36 -16.40
C LEU A 212 -14.90 19.72 -15.01
N GLU A 213 -15.82 18.77 -14.78
CA GLU A 213 -15.89 18.04 -13.50
C GLU A 213 -14.59 17.30 -13.22
N LYS A 214 -13.99 16.65 -14.21
CA LYS A 214 -12.71 15.93 -14.07
C LYS A 214 -11.54 16.86 -13.71
N ILE A 215 -11.51 18.08 -14.26
CA ILE A 215 -10.47 19.07 -13.95
C ILE A 215 -10.70 19.69 -12.57
N LEU A 216 -11.93 20.00 -12.21
CA LEU A 216 -12.25 20.64 -10.93
C LEU A 216 -12.11 19.68 -9.75
N PHE A 217 -12.38 18.38 -9.95
CA PHE A 217 -12.36 17.39 -8.89
C PHE A 217 -11.03 17.38 -8.10
N PRO A 218 -9.85 17.23 -8.71
CA PRO A 218 -8.59 17.20 -7.96
C PRO A 218 -8.31 18.53 -7.25
N ILE A 219 -8.70 19.67 -7.82
CA ILE A 219 -8.53 20.99 -7.20
C ILE A 219 -9.40 21.09 -5.95
N VAL A 220 -10.68 20.76 -6.06
CA VAL A 220 -11.65 20.83 -4.94
C VAL A 220 -11.25 19.87 -3.83
N VAL A 221 -10.92 18.62 -4.16
CA VAL A 221 -10.47 17.63 -3.17
C VAL A 221 -9.22 18.11 -2.44
N THR A 222 -8.23 18.64 -3.16
CA THR A 222 -7.02 19.21 -2.52
C THR A 222 -7.37 20.32 -1.55
N ILE A 223 -8.18 21.30 -1.97
CA ILE A 223 -8.56 22.44 -1.13
C ILE A 223 -9.30 21.95 0.11
N VAL A 224 -10.35 21.13 -0.06
CA VAL A 224 -11.20 20.70 1.05
C VAL A 224 -10.42 19.84 2.04
N VAL A 225 -9.71 18.81 1.55
CA VAL A 225 -9.00 17.86 2.42
C VAL A 225 -7.83 18.53 3.12
N CYS A 226 -7.00 19.31 2.40
CA CYS A 226 -5.82 19.94 3.00
C CYS A 226 -6.17 21.14 3.91
N LEU A 227 -7.33 21.79 3.73
CA LEU A 227 -7.78 22.81 4.70
C LEU A 227 -8.25 22.17 6.02
N ILE A 228 -8.86 20.97 5.96
CA ILE A 228 -9.33 20.24 7.16
C ILE A 228 -8.14 19.55 7.84
N LEU A 229 -7.28 18.90 7.06
CA LEU A 229 -6.12 18.12 7.53
C LEU A 229 -4.87 18.51 6.73
N PRO A 230 -4.17 19.59 7.09
CA PRO A 230 -2.99 20.08 6.34
C PRO A 230 -1.88 19.03 6.22
N THR A 231 -1.74 18.14 7.19
CA THR A 231 -0.75 17.06 7.21
C THR A 231 -0.92 16.03 6.09
N THR A 232 -2.08 15.99 5.43
CA THR A 232 -2.34 15.09 4.28
C THR A 232 -1.80 15.64 2.96
N ALA A 233 -1.38 16.90 2.90
CA ALA A 233 -0.96 17.56 1.66
C ALA A 233 0.15 16.79 0.88
N PRO A 234 1.16 16.16 1.52
CA PRO A 234 2.15 15.38 0.80
C PRO A 234 1.58 14.15 0.09
N LEU A 235 0.49 13.58 0.57
CA LEU A 235 -0.15 12.40 -0.04
C LEU A 235 -1.30 12.82 -0.95
N VAL A 236 -2.34 13.44 -0.40
CA VAL A 236 -3.54 13.82 -1.16
C VAL A 236 -3.22 14.89 -2.20
N GLY A 237 -2.39 15.89 -1.85
CA GLY A 237 -1.97 16.94 -2.77
C GLY A 237 -1.20 16.38 -3.96
N MET A 238 -0.27 15.44 -3.74
CA MET A 238 0.49 14.81 -4.82
C MET A 238 -0.38 13.87 -5.66
N LEU A 239 -1.32 13.13 -5.05
CA LEU A 239 -2.31 12.32 -5.78
C LEU A 239 -3.15 13.19 -6.72
N MET A 240 -3.67 14.28 -6.21
CA MET A 240 -4.51 15.19 -6.97
C MET A 240 -3.72 15.97 -8.02
N LEU A 241 -2.45 16.31 -7.75
CA LEU A 241 -1.56 16.92 -8.74
C LEU A 241 -1.32 15.98 -9.93
N GLY A 242 -1.07 14.69 -9.67
CA GLY A 242 -0.92 13.69 -10.73
C GLY A 242 -2.17 13.57 -11.61
N ASN A 243 -3.34 13.57 -10.98
CA ASN A 243 -4.61 13.56 -11.71
C ASN A 243 -4.84 14.87 -12.49
N LEU A 244 -4.45 16.01 -11.93
CA LEU A 244 -4.53 17.30 -12.62
C LEU A 244 -3.58 17.40 -13.82
N PHE A 245 -2.48 16.64 -13.87
CA PHE A 245 -1.67 16.55 -15.09
C PHE A 245 -2.42 15.82 -16.21
N LYS A 246 -3.18 14.77 -15.85
CA LYS A 246 -3.89 13.90 -16.79
C LYS A 246 -5.12 14.56 -17.41
N GLU A 247 -6.02 15.09 -16.59
CA GLU A 247 -7.38 15.42 -17.02
C GLU A 247 -7.50 16.59 -18.00
N PRO A 248 -6.73 17.69 -17.89
CA PRO A 248 -6.77 18.77 -18.87
C PRO A 248 -6.22 18.37 -20.25
N GLY A 249 -5.24 17.44 -20.27
CA GLY A 249 -4.57 17.00 -21.49
C GLY A 249 -3.57 17.99 -22.07
N VAL A 250 -3.22 19.05 -21.33
CA VAL A 250 -2.31 20.13 -21.81
C VAL A 250 -0.84 19.86 -21.48
N VAL A 251 -0.57 18.95 -20.54
CA VAL A 251 0.78 18.58 -20.06
C VAL A 251 1.03 17.07 -20.17
N LYS A 252 0.76 16.51 -21.34
CA LYS A 252 0.87 15.06 -21.59
C LYS A 252 2.23 14.49 -21.22
N GLN A 253 3.32 15.24 -21.47
CA GLN A 253 4.68 14.83 -21.13
C GLN A 253 4.87 14.65 -19.63
N LEU A 254 4.27 15.51 -18.79
CA LEU A 254 4.31 15.36 -17.33
C LEU A 254 3.48 14.16 -16.90
N THR A 255 2.31 13.96 -17.50
CA THR A 255 1.47 12.78 -17.23
C THR A 255 2.21 11.49 -17.56
N ASP A 256 2.80 11.38 -18.75
CA ASP A 256 3.52 10.19 -19.19
C ASP A 256 4.75 9.92 -18.31
N THR A 257 5.49 10.98 -17.94
CA THR A 257 6.64 10.86 -17.05
C THR A 257 6.22 10.40 -15.66
N ALA A 258 5.20 11.03 -15.07
CA ALA A 258 4.72 10.69 -13.72
C ALA A 258 4.14 9.27 -13.66
N ALA A 259 3.34 8.89 -14.66
CA ALA A 259 2.67 7.60 -14.70
C ALA A 259 3.61 6.42 -15.00
N ASN A 260 4.73 6.65 -15.65
CA ASN A 260 5.64 5.60 -16.15
C ASN A 260 7.06 5.76 -15.59
N ALA A 261 7.92 6.55 -16.21
CA ALA A 261 9.34 6.58 -15.89
C ALA A 261 9.62 6.95 -14.43
N MET A 262 9.03 8.05 -13.94
CA MET A 262 9.20 8.46 -12.54
C MET A 262 8.66 7.41 -11.58
N MET A 263 7.45 6.89 -11.83
CA MET A 263 6.84 5.87 -10.98
C MET A 263 7.72 4.64 -10.85
N TYR A 264 8.28 4.14 -11.95
CA TYR A 264 9.15 2.96 -11.93
C TYR A 264 10.49 3.22 -11.25
N ILE A 265 11.09 4.40 -11.44
CA ILE A 265 12.31 4.78 -10.71
C ILE A 265 12.04 4.81 -9.20
N VAL A 266 10.95 5.46 -8.78
CA VAL A 266 10.57 5.55 -7.37
C VAL A 266 10.30 4.16 -6.79
N VAL A 267 9.62 3.29 -7.52
CA VAL A 267 9.34 1.90 -7.10
C VAL A 267 10.64 1.09 -6.92
N ILE A 268 11.63 1.27 -7.79
CA ILE A 268 12.94 0.61 -7.65
C ILE A 268 13.63 1.09 -6.36
N LEU A 269 13.70 2.41 -6.15
CA LEU A 269 14.37 2.99 -4.98
C LEU A 269 13.67 2.59 -3.68
N LEU A 270 12.34 2.76 -3.62
CA LEU A 270 11.54 2.43 -2.46
C LEU A 270 11.54 0.91 -2.18
N GLY A 271 11.30 0.10 -3.19
CA GLY A 271 11.24 -1.35 -2.99
C GLY A 271 12.55 -1.94 -2.50
N THR A 272 13.69 -1.53 -3.09
CA THR A 272 15.00 -2.03 -2.66
C THR A 272 15.39 -1.53 -1.28
N SER A 273 15.13 -0.26 -0.95
CA SER A 273 15.44 0.32 0.37
C SER A 273 14.58 -0.28 1.48
N VAL A 274 13.28 -0.41 1.24
CA VAL A 274 12.35 -1.05 2.18
C VAL A 274 12.70 -2.52 2.39
N GLY A 275 13.01 -3.26 1.32
CA GLY A 275 13.50 -4.63 1.42
C GLY A 275 14.76 -4.73 2.29
N ALA A 276 15.68 -3.78 2.15
CA ALA A 276 16.90 -3.74 2.96
C ALA A 276 16.69 -3.41 4.44
N THR A 277 15.51 -2.93 4.86
CA THR A 277 15.18 -2.80 6.29
C THR A 277 14.80 -4.14 6.95
N THR A 278 14.67 -5.23 6.18
CA THR A 278 14.31 -6.57 6.66
C THR A 278 15.53 -7.45 6.92
N SER A 279 16.49 -6.95 7.69
CA SER A 279 17.59 -7.78 8.19
C SER A 279 17.06 -8.90 9.11
N ALA A 280 17.82 -9.98 9.30
CA ALA A 280 17.43 -11.08 10.18
C ALA A 280 17.08 -10.58 11.59
N GLU A 281 17.86 -9.65 12.11
CA GLU A 281 17.67 -9.07 13.45
C GLU A 281 16.38 -8.25 13.55
N ALA A 282 16.09 -7.45 12.52
CA ALA A 282 14.90 -6.59 12.49
C ALA A 282 13.61 -7.38 12.20
N PHE A 283 13.68 -8.46 11.42
CA PHE A 283 12.51 -9.15 10.93
C PHE A 283 12.13 -10.41 11.73
N LEU A 284 13.11 -11.18 12.21
CA LEU A 284 12.88 -12.44 12.93
C LEU A 284 12.59 -12.20 14.41
N ASN A 285 11.49 -11.53 14.71
CA ASN A 285 11.05 -11.26 16.09
C ASN A 285 9.53 -11.42 16.22
N VAL A 286 9.07 -11.55 17.48
CA VAL A 286 7.64 -11.75 17.78
C VAL A 286 6.77 -10.59 17.33
N ASN A 287 7.28 -9.36 17.34
CA ASN A 287 6.51 -8.20 16.90
C ASN A 287 6.22 -8.25 15.40
N THR A 288 7.15 -8.73 14.58
CA THR A 288 6.92 -8.96 13.15
C THR A 288 5.77 -9.95 12.92
N LEU A 289 5.73 -11.06 13.65
CA LEU A 289 4.63 -12.03 13.56
C LEU A 289 3.29 -11.42 13.96
N LYS A 290 3.28 -10.59 15.03
CA LYS A 290 2.09 -9.84 15.44
C LYS A 290 1.64 -8.87 14.33
N ILE A 291 2.56 -8.13 13.69
CA ILE A 291 2.26 -7.19 12.61
C ILE A 291 1.68 -7.91 11.40
N VAL A 292 2.29 -9.03 11.00
CA VAL A 292 1.79 -9.87 9.90
C VAL A 292 0.38 -10.38 10.19
N PHE A 293 0.14 -10.96 11.36
CA PHE A 293 -1.18 -11.41 11.75
C PHE A 293 -2.21 -10.28 11.79
N LEU A 294 -1.83 -9.14 12.40
CA LEU A 294 -2.67 -7.94 12.51
C LEU A 294 -3.07 -7.40 11.14
N GLY A 295 -2.13 -7.36 10.19
CA GLY A 295 -2.41 -6.91 8.84
C GLY A 295 -3.46 -7.76 8.14
N LEU A 296 -3.40 -9.09 8.29
CA LEU A 296 -4.40 -10.00 7.74
C LEU A 296 -5.80 -9.73 8.32
N VAL A 297 -5.86 -9.63 9.65
CA VAL A 297 -7.12 -9.34 10.37
C VAL A 297 -7.67 -7.99 9.97
N ALA A 298 -6.82 -6.95 9.93
CA ALA A 298 -7.19 -5.59 9.53
C ALA A 298 -7.80 -5.54 8.12
N PHE A 299 -7.15 -6.20 7.19
CA PHE A 299 -7.59 -6.27 5.80
C PHE A 299 -8.93 -7.02 5.65
N ALA A 300 -9.11 -8.10 6.42
CA ALA A 300 -10.38 -8.84 6.48
C ALA A 300 -11.51 -7.95 7.04
N PHE A 301 -11.26 -7.21 8.12
CA PHE A 301 -12.22 -6.26 8.69
C PHE A 301 -12.59 -5.13 7.72
N GLY A 302 -11.61 -4.54 7.01
CA GLY A 302 -11.88 -3.51 6.02
C GLY A 302 -12.75 -4.01 4.87
N THR A 303 -12.44 -5.21 4.34
CA THR A 303 -13.26 -5.86 3.32
C THR A 303 -14.67 -6.13 3.83
N ALA A 304 -14.81 -6.68 5.04
CA ALA A 304 -16.11 -6.99 5.64
C ALA A 304 -16.95 -5.73 5.87
N ALA A 305 -16.35 -4.68 6.42
CA ALA A 305 -17.04 -3.41 6.66
C ALA A 305 -17.56 -2.76 5.37
N GLY A 306 -16.73 -2.77 4.31
CA GLY A 306 -17.14 -2.27 3.00
C GLY A 306 -18.31 -3.05 2.41
N VAL A 307 -18.25 -4.39 2.45
CA VAL A 307 -19.35 -5.27 1.98
C VAL A 307 -20.61 -5.08 2.80
N LEU A 308 -20.50 -4.99 4.14
CA LEU A 308 -21.66 -4.80 5.02
C LEU A 308 -22.35 -3.46 4.78
N LEU A 309 -21.58 -2.36 4.61
CA LEU A 309 -22.18 -1.09 4.22
C LEU A 309 -22.79 -1.19 2.80
N GLY A 310 -22.16 -1.89 1.87
CA GLY A 310 -22.74 -2.21 0.58
C GLY A 310 -24.08 -2.93 0.67
N LYS A 311 -24.22 -3.86 1.64
CA LYS A 311 -25.53 -4.51 1.94
C LYS A 311 -26.56 -3.52 2.46
N VAL A 312 -26.20 -2.65 3.38
CA VAL A 312 -27.08 -1.59 3.86
C VAL A 312 -27.57 -0.73 2.69
N MET A 313 -26.64 -0.33 1.81
CA MET A 313 -26.98 0.44 0.62
C MET A 313 -27.84 -0.35 -0.38
N TYR A 314 -27.62 -1.65 -0.53
CA TYR A 314 -28.47 -2.53 -1.34
C TYR A 314 -29.94 -2.47 -0.90
N TYR A 315 -30.20 -2.62 0.39
CA TYR A 315 -31.56 -2.55 0.93
C TYR A 315 -32.12 -1.13 0.90
N ALA A 316 -31.32 -0.11 1.23
CA ALA A 316 -31.73 1.29 1.24
C ALA A 316 -32.06 1.82 -0.17
N SER A 317 -31.35 1.32 -1.20
CA SER A 317 -31.58 1.72 -2.61
C SER A 317 -32.72 0.94 -3.31
N GLY A 318 -33.40 0.04 -2.61
CA GLY A 318 -34.37 -0.86 -3.25
C GLY A 318 -33.71 -1.87 -4.19
N LYS A 319 -32.58 -2.44 -3.77
CA LYS A 319 -31.82 -3.48 -4.48
C LYS A 319 -31.14 -3.02 -5.78
N LYS A 320 -30.72 -1.73 -5.82
CA LYS A 320 -30.06 -1.16 -7.01
C LYS A 320 -28.53 -1.11 -6.91
N ILE A 321 -27.96 -1.24 -5.70
CA ILE A 321 -26.51 -1.19 -5.47
C ILE A 321 -26.03 -2.59 -5.10
N ASN A 322 -25.07 -3.11 -5.86
CA ASN A 322 -24.49 -4.43 -5.58
C ASN A 322 -23.53 -4.37 -4.37
N PRO A 323 -23.75 -5.16 -3.29
CA PRO A 323 -22.90 -5.13 -2.10
C PRO A 323 -21.42 -5.44 -2.35
N LEU A 324 -21.11 -6.21 -3.41
CA LEU A 324 -19.74 -6.58 -3.74
C LEU A 324 -18.83 -5.40 -3.99
N ILE A 325 -19.37 -4.27 -4.51
CA ILE A 325 -18.54 -3.09 -4.79
C ILE A 325 -17.93 -2.49 -3.52
N GLY A 326 -18.55 -2.74 -2.36
CA GLY A 326 -18.04 -2.29 -1.06
C GLY A 326 -16.71 -2.93 -0.68
N SER A 327 -16.40 -4.16 -1.15
CA SER A 327 -15.11 -4.80 -0.93
C SER A 327 -13.95 -4.04 -1.59
N ALA A 328 -14.25 -3.24 -2.63
CA ALA A 328 -13.27 -2.45 -3.32
C ALA A 328 -12.88 -1.15 -2.59
N GLY A 329 -13.52 -0.81 -1.46
CA GLY A 329 -13.21 0.38 -0.67
C GLY A 329 -11.82 0.41 -0.04
N VAL A 330 -11.05 -0.67 -0.12
CA VAL A 330 -9.62 -0.70 0.24
C VAL A 330 -8.77 -0.06 -0.87
N SER A 331 -7.60 0.46 -0.51
CA SER A 331 -6.75 1.28 -1.40
C SER A 331 -5.99 0.50 -2.50
N ALA A 332 -6.17 -0.82 -2.60
CA ALA A 332 -5.51 -1.66 -3.61
C ALA A 332 -6.11 -1.44 -5.02
N VAL A 333 -5.74 -0.35 -5.67
CA VAL A 333 -6.24 0.07 -6.99
C VAL A 333 -5.35 -0.51 -8.11
N PRO A 334 -5.94 -1.08 -9.18
CA PRO A 334 -7.35 -1.43 -9.43
C PRO A 334 -7.71 -2.87 -8.99
N MET A 335 -6.86 -3.51 -8.19
CA MET A 335 -6.96 -4.95 -7.91
C MET A 335 -8.24 -5.32 -7.16
N ALA A 336 -8.61 -4.57 -6.12
CA ALA A 336 -9.82 -4.84 -5.35
C ALA A 336 -11.09 -4.69 -6.20
N ALA A 337 -11.13 -3.72 -7.12
CA ALA A 337 -12.24 -3.56 -8.06
C ALA A 337 -12.35 -4.75 -9.03
N ARG A 338 -11.21 -5.28 -9.52
CA ARG A 338 -11.17 -6.49 -10.35
C ARG A 338 -11.66 -7.72 -9.60
N VAL A 339 -11.37 -7.84 -8.31
CA VAL A 339 -11.87 -8.93 -7.47
C VAL A 339 -13.39 -8.84 -7.29
N SER A 340 -13.94 -7.63 -7.07
CA SER A 340 -15.38 -7.42 -7.03
C SER A 340 -16.05 -7.84 -8.33
N GLN A 341 -15.49 -7.47 -9.48
CA GLN A 341 -15.96 -7.90 -10.80
C GLN A 341 -15.92 -9.43 -10.94
N LYS A 342 -14.81 -10.07 -10.56
CA LYS A 342 -14.63 -11.52 -10.66
C LYS A 342 -15.69 -12.28 -9.86
N VAL A 343 -15.88 -11.91 -8.59
CA VAL A 343 -16.87 -12.55 -7.71
C VAL A 343 -18.30 -12.30 -8.18
N GLY A 344 -18.60 -11.13 -8.75
CA GLY A 344 -19.89 -10.84 -9.37
C GLY A 344 -20.15 -11.70 -10.60
N ALA A 345 -19.17 -11.81 -11.50
CA ALA A 345 -19.25 -12.62 -12.71
C ALA A 345 -19.40 -14.13 -12.45
N GLU A 346 -18.89 -14.65 -11.34
CA GLU A 346 -19.11 -16.03 -10.90
C GLU A 346 -20.60 -16.34 -10.60
N SER A 347 -21.36 -15.32 -10.20
CA SER A 347 -22.80 -15.46 -9.92
C SER A 347 -23.68 -15.11 -11.12
N ASP A 348 -23.29 -14.13 -11.92
CA ASP A 348 -23.91 -13.74 -13.20
C ASP A 348 -22.81 -13.20 -14.15
N PRO A 349 -22.41 -13.96 -15.19
CA PRO A 349 -21.38 -13.55 -16.14
C PRO A 349 -21.69 -12.26 -16.91
N THR A 350 -22.96 -11.85 -16.96
CA THR A 350 -23.40 -10.62 -17.61
C THR A 350 -23.38 -9.39 -16.70
N ASN A 351 -22.93 -9.55 -15.44
CA ASN A 351 -22.89 -8.47 -14.46
C ASN A 351 -21.54 -7.74 -14.49
N PHE A 352 -21.52 -6.52 -14.99
CA PHE A 352 -20.30 -5.70 -15.11
C PHE A 352 -20.21 -4.72 -13.95
N LEU A 353 -19.49 -5.13 -12.89
CA LEU A 353 -19.30 -4.34 -11.67
C LEU A 353 -18.02 -3.51 -11.64
N LEU A 354 -17.08 -3.73 -12.57
CA LEU A 354 -15.74 -3.13 -12.52
C LEU A 354 -15.78 -1.61 -12.38
N MET A 355 -16.51 -0.93 -13.25
CA MET A 355 -16.59 0.54 -13.23
C MET A 355 -17.27 1.06 -11.94
N HIS A 356 -18.27 0.35 -11.41
CA HIS A 356 -18.91 0.68 -10.14
C HIS A 356 -18.01 0.46 -8.95
N ALA A 357 -17.19 -0.60 -8.98
CA ALA A 357 -16.23 -0.92 -7.92
C ALA A 357 -15.01 0.02 -7.95
N MET A 358 -14.67 0.62 -9.09
CA MET A 358 -13.59 1.62 -9.17
C MET A 358 -13.90 2.88 -8.35
N GLY A 359 -15.16 3.30 -8.22
CA GLY A 359 -15.55 4.44 -7.38
C GLY A 359 -15.11 4.27 -5.92
N PRO A 360 -15.60 3.25 -5.21
CA PRO A 360 -15.12 2.94 -3.84
C PRO A 360 -13.62 2.72 -3.76
N ASN A 361 -13.00 2.10 -4.77
CA ASN A 361 -11.59 1.78 -4.78
C ASN A 361 -10.69 3.03 -4.76
N VAL A 362 -10.97 4.01 -5.61
CA VAL A 362 -10.25 5.30 -5.59
C VAL A 362 -10.61 6.15 -4.36
N ALA A 363 -11.85 6.06 -3.86
CA ALA A 363 -12.22 6.67 -2.59
C ALA A 363 -11.42 6.11 -1.41
N GLY A 364 -11.08 4.82 -1.45
CA GLY A 364 -10.22 4.16 -0.48
C GLY A 364 -8.84 4.78 -0.38
N VAL A 365 -8.22 5.14 -1.50
CA VAL A 365 -6.89 5.80 -1.51
C VAL A 365 -6.93 7.14 -0.76
N ILE A 366 -7.95 7.96 -1.05
CA ILE A 366 -8.16 9.22 -0.35
C ILE A 366 -8.43 8.95 1.13
N GLY A 367 -9.29 7.96 1.43
CA GLY A 367 -9.64 7.57 2.79
C GLY A 367 -8.45 7.13 3.63
N THR A 368 -7.54 6.32 3.09
CA THR A 368 -6.34 5.86 3.78
C THR A 368 -5.38 7.02 4.05
N ALA A 369 -5.18 7.92 3.08
CA ALA A 369 -4.37 9.13 3.28
C ALA A 369 -4.97 10.07 4.34
N VAL A 370 -6.30 10.22 4.38
CA VAL A 370 -7.01 10.96 5.42
C VAL A 370 -6.85 10.29 6.79
N ALA A 371 -6.96 8.97 6.88
CA ALA A 371 -6.73 8.23 8.12
C ALA A 371 -5.31 8.45 8.65
N ALA A 372 -4.29 8.43 7.78
CA ALA A 372 -2.92 8.78 8.17
C ALA A 372 -2.83 10.22 8.70
N GLY A 373 -3.48 11.17 8.03
CA GLY A 373 -3.56 12.57 8.49
C GLY A 373 -4.21 12.72 9.86
N ILE A 374 -5.27 11.96 10.13
CA ILE A 374 -5.93 11.94 11.44
C ILE A 374 -4.96 11.43 12.52
N PHE A 375 -4.25 10.32 12.26
CA PHE A 375 -3.25 9.81 13.21
C PHE A 375 -2.12 10.83 13.44
N MET A 376 -1.62 11.48 12.40
CA MET A 376 -0.61 12.54 12.59
C MET A 376 -1.14 13.68 13.46
N ALA A 377 -2.37 14.12 13.24
CA ALA A 377 -2.99 15.16 14.05
C ALA A 377 -3.17 14.72 15.53
N VAL A 378 -3.63 13.47 15.76
CA VAL A 378 -3.80 12.90 17.11
C VAL A 378 -2.47 12.81 17.87
N PHE A 379 -1.38 12.44 17.17
CA PHE A 379 -0.06 12.33 17.78
C PHE A 379 0.77 13.63 17.72
N GLY A 380 0.19 14.74 17.28
CA GLY A 380 0.83 16.06 17.28
C GLY A 380 1.99 16.19 16.29
N VAL A 381 2.04 15.34 15.26
CA VAL A 381 3.04 15.40 14.20
C VAL A 381 2.60 16.42 13.14
N LYS A 382 3.53 17.32 12.81
CA LYS A 382 3.33 18.38 11.80
C LYS A 382 4.04 18.06 10.49
#